data_6a2c7c49dc220115eeca5b874175d7e0
#
_entry.id   6a2c7c49dc220115eeca5b874175d7e0
#
_cell.length_a   1.000
_cell.length_b   1.000
_cell.length_c   1.000
_cell.angle_alpha   90.00
_cell.angle_beta   90.00
_cell.angle_gamma   90.00
#
_symmetry.space_group_name_H-M   'P 1'
#
loop_
_entity.id
_entity.type
_entity.pdbx_description
1 polymer ?
#
loop_
_entity_poly.entity_id
_entity_poly.type
_entity_poly.pdbx_seq_one_letter_code
_entity_poly.pdbx_strand_id
1 'polypeptide(L)'
;MFKAAGYRIGPSEIENCLIKHPAVANAAVVPSPDETRGNIVKAFIVLAPGVTASPTLEEEIQRHVRKFLAPYEYPKAIEFIDALPMTTTGKVQRRVLRERELKKASGIE
;
A
#
# COMPACT_ATOMS: atom_id res chain seq x y z
N MET A 1 -7.01 5.70 10.08
CA MET A 1 -6.35 4.59 10.78
C MET A 1 -7.12 3.30 10.65
N PHE A 2 -6.43 2.20 10.55
CA PHE A 2 -7.07 0.88 10.52
C PHE A 2 -6.25 -0.11 11.33
N LYS A 3 -6.82 -1.30 11.58
CA LYS A 3 -6.12 -2.36 12.30
C LYS A 3 -5.65 -3.43 11.33
N ALA A 4 -4.39 -3.85 11.47
CA ALA A 4 -3.84 -4.96 10.72
C ALA A 4 -3.07 -5.85 11.69
N ALA A 5 -3.40 -7.13 11.73
CA ALA A 5 -2.79 -8.10 12.64
C ALA A 5 -2.83 -7.65 14.12
N GLY A 6 -3.91 -6.92 14.51
CA GLY A 6 -4.08 -6.43 15.88
C GLY A 6 -3.40 -5.11 16.19
N TYR A 7 -2.67 -4.53 15.24
CA TYR A 7 -2.00 -3.24 15.42
C TYR A 7 -2.76 -2.12 14.74
N ARG A 8 -2.68 -0.93 15.32
CA ARG A 8 -3.22 0.27 14.70
C ARG A 8 -2.23 0.77 13.66
N ILE A 9 -2.72 1.00 12.45
CA ILE A 9 -1.89 1.42 11.32
C ILE A 9 -2.32 2.80 10.87
N GLY A 10 -1.35 3.72 10.79
CA GLY A 10 -1.56 5.06 10.23
C GLY A 10 -1.14 5.05 8.77
N PRO A 11 -2.08 5.02 7.81
CA PRO A 11 -1.72 4.92 6.40
C PRO A 11 -0.85 6.08 5.92
N SER A 12 -1.07 7.29 6.41
CA SER A 12 -0.30 8.46 5.99
C SER A 12 1.19 8.34 6.32
N GLU A 13 1.52 7.77 7.47
CA GLU A 13 2.91 7.56 7.87
C GLU A 13 3.63 6.62 6.94
N ILE A 14 2.96 5.52 6.58
CA ILE A 14 3.53 4.53 5.67
C ILE A 14 3.65 5.11 4.26
N GLU A 15 2.62 5.82 3.81
CA GLU A 15 2.64 6.47 2.49
C GLU A 15 3.79 7.46 2.37
N ASN A 16 4.00 8.27 3.39
CA ASN A 16 5.11 9.23 3.39
C ASN A 16 6.47 8.53 3.34
N CYS A 17 6.60 7.41 4.03
CA CYS A 17 7.82 6.61 3.99
C CYS A 17 8.05 6.02 2.59
N LEU A 18 7.01 5.48 1.98
CA LEU A 18 7.09 4.90 0.64
C LEU A 18 7.51 5.93 -0.41
N ILE A 19 6.96 7.13 -0.34
CA ILE A 19 7.26 8.20 -1.30
C ILE A 19 8.73 8.62 -1.25
N LYS A 20 9.40 8.43 -0.13
CA LYS A 20 10.82 8.74 0.00
C LYS A 20 11.72 7.79 -0.79
N HIS A 21 11.21 6.63 -1.18
CA HIS A 21 11.97 5.70 -2.02
C HIS A 21 12.05 6.26 -3.45
N PRO A 22 13.25 6.27 -4.06
CA PRO A 22 13.43 6.88 -5.38
C PRO A 22 12.62 6.24 -6.50
N ALA A 23 12.23 4.98 -6.36
CA ALA A 23 11.44 4.30 -7.38
C ALA A 23 9.93 4.60 -7.26
N VAL A 24 9.49 5.23 -6.18
CA VAL A 24 8.07 5.47 -5.90
C VAL A 24 7.70 6.91 -6.24
N ALA A 25 6.76 7.09 -7.18
CA ALA A 25 6.23 8.41 -7.51
C ALA A 25 5.07 8.77 -6.59
N ASN A 26 4.23 7.79 -6.26
CA ASN A 26 3.11 8.01 -5.36
C ASN A 26 2.71 6.68 -4.72
N ALA A 27 1.99 6.73 -3.62
CA ALA A 27 1.59 5.54 -2.90
C ALA A 27 0.31 5.76 -2.12
N ALA A 28 -0.47 4.68 -1.96
CA ALA A 28 -1.65 4.67 -1.10
C ALA A 28 -1.66 3.37 -0.31
N VAL A 29 -1.98 3.46 0.97
CA VAL A 29 -2.00 2.30 1.87
C VAL A 29 -3.41 2.07 2.38
N VAL A 30 -3.88 0.83 2.25
CA VAL A 30 -5.22 0.42 2.68
C VAL A 30 -5.15 -0.93 3.38
N PRO A 31 -6.16 -1.26 4.21
CA PRO A 31 -6.26 -2.61 4.75
C PRO A 31 -6.74 -3.56 3.66
N SER A 32 -6.15 -4.75 3.62
CA SER A 32 -6.59 -5.82 2.71
C SER A 32 -7.00 -7.01 3.56
N PRO A 33 -8.20 -7.60 3.33
CA PRO A 33 -8.65 -8.74 4.13
C PRO A 33 -7.71 -9.93 4.01
N ASP A 34 -7.47 -10.60 5.14
CA ASP A 34 -6.63 -11.79 5.23
C ASP A 34 -7.30 -12.77 6.17
N GLU A 35 -7.43 -14.02 5.78
CA GLU A 35 -8.13 -15.04 6.53
C GLU A 35 -7.55 -15.28 7.92
N THR A 36 -6.24 -15.20 8.03
CA THR A 36 -5.54 -15.52 9.28
C THR A 36 -5.39 -14.31 10.20
N ARG A 37 -5.17 -13.12 9.62
CA ARG A 37 -4.82 -11.92 10.37
C ARG A 37 -5.91 -10.87 10.46
N GLY A 38 -7.04 -11.12 9.82
CA GLY A 38 -8.12 -10.15 9.68
C GLY A 38 -7.85 -9.14 8.58
N ASN A 39 -6.79 -8.35 8.73
CA ASN A 39 -6.33 -7.42 7.70
C ASN A 39 -4.82 -7.40 7.65
N ILE A 40 -4.27 -7.17 6.46
CA ILE A 40 -2.85 -6.90 6.28
C ILE A 40 -2.69 -5.51 5.66
N VAL A 41 -1.51 -4.94 5.80
CA VAL A 41 -1.18 -3.66 5.19
C VAL A 41 -0.91 -3.90 3.71
N LYS A 42 -1.66 -3.22 2.84
CA LYS A 42 -1.43 -3.29 1.39
C LYS A 42 -1.10 -1.91 0.85
N ALA A 43 -0.06 -1.84 0.02
CA ALA A 43 0.34 -0.60 -0.63
C ALA A 43 0.06 -0.68 -2.14
N PHE A 44 -0.61 0.35 -2.66
CA PHE A 44 -0.73 0.57 -4.10
C PHE A 44 0.32 1.59 -4.46
N ILE A 45 1.20 1.24 -5.38
CA ILE A 45 2.37 2.06 -5.71
C ILE A 45 2.36 2.45 -7.18
N VAL A 46 2.52 3.76 -7.42
CA VAL A 46 2.78 4.30 -8.75
C VAL A 46 4.28 4.49 -8.86
N LEU A 47 4.89 3.82 -9.82
CA LEU A 47 6.34 3.88 -10.01
C LEU A 47 6.77 5.18 -10.69
N ALA A 48 7.98 5.62 -10.39
CA ALA A 48 8.59 6.77 -11.05
C ALA A 48 8.83 6.45 -12.53
N PRO A 49 8.86 7.48 -13.40
CA PRO A 49 9.13 7.27 -14.83
C PRO A 49 10.43 6.49 -15.05
N GLY A 50 10.38 5.52 -15.94
CA GLY A 50 11.54 4.70 -16.28
C GLY A 50 11.80 3.53 -15.34
N VAL A 51 11.01 3.38 -14.27
CA VAL A 51 11.16 2.27 -13.33
C VAL A 51 10.23 1.12 -13.75
N THR A 52 10.78 -0.09 -13.77
CA THR A 52 10.03 -1.29 -14.12
C THR A 52 9.69 -2.09 -12.86
N ALA A 53 8.44 -2.50 -12.74
CA ALA A 53 8.00 -3.34 -11.63
C ALA A 53 8.68 -4.71 -11.68
N SER A 54 9.09 -5.22 -10.51
CA SER A 54 9.71 -6.54 -10.40
C SER A 54 9.57 -7.07 -8.98
N PRO A 55 9.68 -8.39 -8.76
CA PRO A 55 9.67 -8.93 -7.41
C PRO A 55 10.82 -8.39 -6.55
N THR A 56 11.96 -8.14 -7.15
CA THR A 56 13.12 -7.56 -6.46
C THR A 56 12.81 -6.15 -5.95
N LEU A 57 12.16 -5.35 -6.78
CA LEU A 57 11.77 -4.00 -6.40
C LEU A 57 10.74 -4.02 -5.28
N GLU A 58 9.79 -4.93 -5.33
CA GLU A 58 8.79 -5.11 -4.28
C GLU A 58 9.45 -5.40 -2.93
N GLU A 59 10.41 -6.32 -2.90
CA GLU A 59 11.17 -6.63 -1.69
C GLU A 59 11.97 -5.44 -1.19
N GLU A 60 12.57 -4.70 -2.11
CA GLU A 60 13.36 -3.52 -1.77
C GLU A 60 12.49 -2.45 -1.11
N ILE A 61 11.29 -2.23 -1.62
CA ILE A 61 10.35 -1.28 -1.06
C ILE A 61 9.88 -1.72 0.32
N GLN A 62 9.57 -3.00 0.49
CA GLN A 62 9.19 -3.55 1.80
C GLN A 62 10.32 -3.36 2.81
N ARG A 63 11.54 -3.62 2.41
CA ARG A 63 12.73 -3.48 3.25
C ARG A 63 12.95 -2.02 3.64
N HIS A 64 12.69 -1.10 2.71
CA HIS A 64 12.79 0.33 2.95
C HIS A 64 11.86 0.76 4.10
N VAL A 65 10.60 0.32 4.07
CA VAL A 65 9.64 0.64 5.13
C VAL A 65 10.07 0.02 6.45
N ARG A 66 10.52 -1.23 6.44
CA ARG A 66 10.96 -1.93 7.65
C ARG A 66 12.17 -1.26 8.29
N LYS A 67 12.99 -0.58 7.51
CA LYS A 67 14.16 0.14 8.00
C LYS A 67 13.78 1.39 8.77
N PHE A 68 12.73 2.09 8.34
CA PHE A 68 12.36 3.39 8.89
C PHE A 68 11.16 3.38 9.82
N LEU A 69 10.33 2.34 9.75
CA LEU A 69 9.12 2.23 10.57
C LEU A 69 9.13 0.93 11.36
N ALA A 70 8.13 0.75 12.22
CA ALA A 70 7.99 -0.48 13.00
C ALA A 70 7.75 -1.69 12.09
N PRO A 71 8.23 -2.88 12.50
CA PRO A 71 8.10 -4.09 11.65
C PRO A 71 6.67 -4.43 11.26
N TYR A 72 5.67 -4.12 12.08
CA TYR A 72 4.28 -4.40 11.76
C TYR A 72 3.68 -3.41 10.77
N GLU A 73 4.38 -2.31 10.45
CA GLU A 73 3.90 -1.27 9.56
C GLU A 73 4.29 -1.49 8.10
N TYR A 74 5.20 -2.41 7.80
CA TYR A 74 5.58 -2.61 6.41
C TYR A 74 4.44 -3.26 5.62
N PRO A 75 4.27 -2.89 4.35
CA PRO A 75 3.20 -3.48 3.53
C PRO A 75 3.53 -4.92 3.16
N LYS A 76 2.69 -5.85 3.60
CA LYS A 76 2.86 -7.27 3.28
C LYS A 76 2.43 -7.59 1.87
N ALA A 77 1.60 -6.75 1.27
CA ALA A 77 1.20 -6.87 -0.12
C ALA A 77 1.45 -5.55 -0.83
N ILE A 78 1.97 -5.62 -2.03
CA ILE A 78 2.23 -4.46 -2.87
C ILE A 78 1.63 -4.71 -4.24
N GLU A 79 0.93 -3.72 -4.76
CA GLU A 79 0.42 -3.77 -6.12
C GLU A 79 0.89 -2.51 -6.85
N PHE A 80 1.56 -2.70 -7.98
CA PHE A 80 2.00 -1.58 -8.82
C PHE A 80 0.87 -1.21 -9.77
N ILE A 81 0.51 0.06 -9.79
CA ILE A 81 -0.58 0.56 -10.64
C ILE A 81 -0.12 1.81 -11.38
N ASP A 82 -0.82 2.15 -12.45
CA ASP A 82 -0.45 3.29 -13.29
C ASP A 82 -0.81 4.63 -12.66
N ALA A 83 -1.91 4.67 -11.93
CA ALA A 83 -2.37 5.89 -11.28
C ALA A 83 -3.26 5.56 -10.09
N LEU A 84 -3.25 6.44 -9.09
CA LEU A 84 -4.14 6.31 -7.93
C LEU A 84 -5.46 7.04 -8.22
N PRO A 85 -6.59 6.52 -7.69
CA PRO A 85 -7.84 7.27 -7.77
C PRO A 85 -7.72 8.54 -6.92
N MET A 86 -7.96 9.67 -7.54
CA MET A 86 -7.78 10.97 -6.90
C MET A 86 -9.09 11.76 -6.93
N THR A 87 -9.27 12.63 -5.94
CA THR A 87 -10.36 13.60 -5.95
C THR A 87 -9.96 14.78 -6.86
N THR A 88 -10.93 15.64 -7.18
CA THR A 88 -10.66 16.86 -7.95
C THR A 88 -9.67 17.79 -7.24
N THR A 89 -9.54 17.67 -5.91
CA THR A 89 -8.62 18.48 -5.13
C THR A 89 -7.25 17.83 -4.98
N GLY A 90 -7.03 16.68 -5.63
CA GLY A 90 -5.73 16.00 -5.61
C GLY A 90 -5.48 15.08 -4.41
N LYS A 91 -6.54 14.70 -3.70
CA LYS A 91 -6.41 13.75 -2.57
C LYS A 91 -6.66 12.33 -3.04
N VAL A 92 -5.87 11.39 -2.52
CA VAL A 92 -6.04 9.97 -2.83
C VAL A 92 -7.34 9.45 -2.23
N GLN A 93 -8.13 8.75 -3.07
CA GLN A 93 -9.37 8.12 -2.63
C GLN A 93 -9.11 6.69 -2.17
N ARG A 94 -8.60 6.54 -0.94
CA ARG A 94 -8.31 5.23 -0.36
C ARG A 94 -9.55 4.33 -0.30
N ARG A 95 -10.71 4.91 -0.17
CA ARG A 95 -11.98 4.16 -0.13
C ARG A 95 -12.18 3.32 -1.39
N VAL A 96 -11.85 3.87 -2.56
CA VAL A 96 -11.98 3.14 -3.83
C VAL A 96 -11.07 1.92 -3.83
N LEU A 97 -9.82 2.08 -3.39
CA LEU A 97 -8.86 0.99 -3.32
C LEU A 97 -9.28 -0.07 -2.29
N ARG A 98 -9.80 0.38 -1.16
CA ARG A 98 -10.27 -0.51 -0.11
C ARG A 98 -11.44 -1.37 -0.59
N GLU A 99 -12.40 -0.76 -1.30
CA GLU A 99 -13.54 -1.50 -1.86
C GLU A 99 -13.08 -2.53 -2.89
N ARG A 100 -12.07 -2.20 -3.68
CA ARG A 100 -11.48 -3.10 -4.65
C ARG A 100 -10.90 -4.34 -3.96
N GLU A 101 -10.20 -4.15 -2.84
CA GLU A 101 -9.64 -5.27 -2.07
C GLU A 101 -10.71 -6.13 -1.42
N LEU A 102 -11.79 -5.54 -0.96
CA LEU A 102 -12.91 -6.28 -0.38
C LEU A 102 -13.58 -7.15 -1.44
N LYS A 103 -13.74 -6.65 -2.66
CA LYS A 103 -14.31 -7.42 -3.76
C LYS A 103 -13.43 -8.61 -4.13
N LYS A 104 -12.11 -8.42 -4.17
CA LYS A 104 -11.17 -9.51 -4.44
C LYS A 104 -11.27 -10.60 -3.38
N ALA A 105 -11.35 -10.20 -2.10
CA ALA A 105 -11.42 -11.14 -1.00
C ALA A 105 -12.71 -11.97 -1.02
N SER A 106 -13.82 -11.39 -1.51
CA SER A 106 -15.11 -12.09 -1.60
C SER A 106 -15.24 -12.92 -2.87
N GLY A 107 -14.26 -12.84 -3.77
CA GLY A 107 -14.30 -13.57 -5.04
C GLY A 107 -15.21 -12.95 -6.09
N ILE A 108 -15.68 -11.73 -5.85
CA ILE A 108 -16.53 -10.99 -6.80
C ILE A 108 -15.66 -10.00 -7.54
N GLU A 109 -15.54 -10.16 -8.81
CA GLU A 109 -14.73 -9.29 -9.66
C GLU A 109 -15.52 -8.70 -10.79
#